data_6732a471908d51659344bbc0aaed8d84
#
_entry.id   6732a471908d51659344bbc0aaed8d84
#
_cell.length_a   1.000
_cell.length_b   1.000
_cell.length_c   1.000
_cell.angle_alpha   90.00
_cell.angle_beta   90.00
_cell.angle_gamma   90.00
#
_symmetry.space_group_name_H-M   'P 1'
#
loop_
_entity.id
_entity.type
_entity.pdbx_description
1 polymer ?
#
loop_
_entity_poly.entity_id
_entity_poly.type
_entity_poly.pdbx_seq_one_letter_code
_entity_poly.pdbx_strand_id
1 'polypeptide(L)'
;MQGRLRAAMVTDVGGIGDESFNASAWRGLQRAQKELGAEARYLESRTAADYVRNLTTLARQGFSVVFAVGFLMEDALAKVAPRFPKVYFGIVDGKAPNLPNCVSLVFNEQEGSYLVGALAGAMTKTNIVGFIGGMNVPLIKKFEYGYRAGVLTMNPRARVLTGYTGNWDDVNKGRELALTQFNQGADIIYHAAGRCGVGVIRAAQQKGKGYYAIGVDSDQDHLAPGRVLTSMMKRVDNAVFDVCQRVARGQFRSGTIVYGVKEKGVGLSPMRFTRKDVPDSTMKLVRMLERMIAEGKLKPPSDEATFRRFTPPSIPPGVVI
;
A
#
# COMPACT_ATOMS: atom_id res chain seq x y z
N MET A 1 -36.24 -11.78 -3.08
CA MET A 1 -35.66 -10.48 -2.70
C MET A 1 -34.30 -10.79 -2.07
N GLN A 2 -33.21 -10.43 -2.75
CA GLN A 2 -31.88 -10.46 -2.14
C GLN A 2 -31.89 -9.39 -1.02
N GLY A 3 -31.64 -9.81 0.21
CA GLY A 3 -31.58 -8.90 1.35
C GLY A 3 -30.52 -7.84 1.14
N ARG A 4 -30.61 -6.72 1.88
CA ARG A 4 -29.62 -5.63 1.86
C ARG A 4 -28.19 -6.20 2.06
N LEU A 5 -27.24 -5.77 1.22
CA LEU A 5 -25.83 -6.14 1.39
C LEU A 5 -25.33 -5.68 2.78
N ARG A 6 -24.69 -6.59 3.49
CA ARG A 6 -24.04 -6.32 4.78
C ARG A 6 -22.54 -6.65 4.64
N ALA A 7 -21.68 -5.66 4.71
CA ALA A 7 -20.26 -5.79 4.49
C ALA A 7 -19.49 -5.31 5.72
N ALA A 8 -18.50 -6.08 6.15
CA ALA A 8 -17.71 -5.71 7.32
C ALA A 8 -16.23 -6.03 7.15
N MET A 9 -15.39 -5.42 7.97
CA MET A 9 -13.96 -5.70 8.00
C MET A 9 -13.43 -5.81 9.43
N VAL A 10 -12.34 -6.56 9.55
CA VAL A 10 -11.51 -6.61 10.75
C VAL A 10 -10.17 -5.98 10.40
N THR A 11 -9.72 -5.01 11.21
CA THR A 11 -8.40 -4.40 11.04
C THR A 11 -7.33 -5.32 11.62
N ASP A 12 -6.10 -5.19 11.10
CA ASP A 12 -4.93 -5.65 11.83
C ASP A 12 -4.60 -4.70 13.02
N VAL A 13 -3.47 -4.93 13.67
CA VAL A 13 -3.04 -4.15 14.85
C VAL A 13 -2.73 -2.68 14.55
N GLY A 14 -2.57 -2.30 13.27
CA GLY A 14 -2.41 -0.90 12.87
C GLY A 14 -3.64 -0.04 13.13
N GLY A 15 -4.82 -0.65 13.16
CA GLY A 15 -6.10 -0.01 13.46
C GLY A 15 -6.62 0.90 12.35
N ILE A 16 -7.85 1.38 12.51
CA ILE A 16 -8.53 2.22 11.51
C ILE A 16 -7.89 3.60 11.33
N GLY A 17 -7.17 4.08 12.33
CA GLY A 17 -6.48 5.37 12.33
C GLY A 17 -5.07 5.32 11.77
N ASP A 18 -4.70 4.31 10.96
CA ASP A 18 -3.37 4.18 10.37
C ASP A 18 -3.08 5.22 9.27
N GLU A 19 -4.10 5.93 8.80
CA GLU A 19 -4.04 6.91 7.70
C GLU A 19 -3.54 6.30 6.37
N SER A 20 -3.53 4.96 6.26
CA SER A 20 -2.99 4.25 5.09
C SER A 20 -3.83 3.04 4.71
N PHE A 21 -3.48 1.86 5.16
CA PHE A 21 -3.95 0.55 4.73
C PHE A 21 -5.37 0.21 5.23
N ASN A 22 -5.57 0.18 6.56
CA ASN A 22 -6.89 -0.10 7.14
C ASN A 22 -7.89 1.03 6.82
N ALA A 23 -7.42 2.29 6.84
CA ALA A 23 -8.22 3.43 6.44
C ALA A 23 -8.68 3.33 4.97
N SER A 24 -7.82 2.83 4.08
CA SER A 24 -8.18 2.60 2.67
C SER A 24 -9.26 1.54 2.53
N ALA A 25 -9.12 0.39 3.21
CA ALA A 25 -10.14 -0.66 3.20
C ALA A 25 -11.50 -0.14 3.69
N TRP A 26 -11.49 0.65 4.76
CA TRP A 26 -12.70 1.26 5.30
C TRP A 26 -13.39 2.21 4.29
N ARG A 27 -12.62 3.03 3.57
CA ARG A 27 -13.20 3.85 2.48
C ARG A 27 -13.88 3.01 1.41
N GLY A 28 -13.37 1.81 1.11
CA GLY A 28 -14.04 0.87 0.21
C GLY A 28 -15.41 0.44 0.73
N LEU A 29 -15.53 0.15 2.02
CA LEU A 29 -16.82 -0.18 2.66
C LEU A 29 -17.76 1.04 2.75
N GLN A 30 -17.25 2.22 3.07
CA GLN A 30 -18.04 3.45 3.04
C GLN A 30 -18.58 3.75 1.62
N ARG A 31 -17.79 3.48 0.60
CA ARG A 31 -18.25 3.57 -0.78
C ARG A 31 -19.35 2.55 -1.08
N ALA A 32 -19.22 1.31 -0.61
CA ALA A 32 -20.28 0.30 -0.73
C ALA A 32 -21.57 0.74 0.00
N GLN A 33 -21.44 1.38 1.16
CA GLN A 33 -22.58 1.96 1.87
C GLN A 33 -23.28 3.05 1.04
N LYS A 34 -22.49 3.94 0.44
CA LYS A 34 -23.01 5.08 -0.34
C LYS A 34 -23.62 4.64 -1.69
N GLU A 35 -22.94 3.78 -2.42
CA GLU A 35 -23.28 3.44 -3.81
C GLU A 35 -24.14 2.19 -3.94
N LEU A 36 -24.05 1.25 -3.00
CA LEU A 36 -24.78 -0.03 -3.04
C LEU A 36 -25.85 -0.13 -1.94
N GLY A 37 -26.00 0.88 -1.09
CA GLY A 37 -26.91 0.86 0.05
C GLY A 37 -26.52 -0.18 1.12
N ALA A 38 -25.26 -0.61 1.16
CA ALA A 38 -24.79 -1.62 2.09
C ALA A 38 -24.86 -1.14 3.56
N GLU A 39 -25.03 -2.07 4.50
CA GLU A 39 -24.64 -1.84 5.89
C GLU A 39 -23.13 -2.06 6.00
N ALA A 40 -22.38 -1.08 6.49
CA ALA A 40 -20.93 -1.17 6.65
C ALA A 40 -20.53 -1.14 8.13
N ARG A 41 -19.58 -2.02 8.52
CA ARG A 41 -19.06 -2.10 9.88
C ARG A 41 -17.59 -2.49 9.89
N TYR A 42 -16.86 -2.09 10.93
CA TYR A 42 -15.52 -2.61 11.22
C TYR A 42 -15.39 -3.03 12.68
N LEU A 43 -14.47 -3.94 12.95
CA LEU A 43 -13.96 -4.27 14.27
C LEU A 43 -12.44 -4.09 14.27
N GLU A 44 -11.93 -3.40 15.26
CA GLU A 44 -10.50 -3.23 15.45
C GLU A 44 -9.90 -4.39 16.25
N SER A 45 -8.69 -4.79 15.87
CA SER A 45 -7.88 -5.75 16.61
C SER A 45 -6.72 -5.03 17.28
N ARG A 46 -6.56 -5.24 18.57
CA ARG A 46 -5.44 -4.69 19.35
C ARG A 46 -4.25 -5.64 19.37
N THR A 47 -4.54 -6.92 19.29
CA THR A 47 -3.55 -8.00 19.27
C THR A 47 -3.97 -9.09 18.28
N ALA A 48 -3.05 -9.96 17.90
CA ALA A 48 -3.35 -11.11 17.04
C ALA A 48 -4.39 -12.08 17.67
N ALA A 49 -4.51 -12.10 18.99
CA ALA A 49 -5.52 -12.90 19.70
C ALA A 49 -6.96 -12.47 19.40
N ASP A 50 -7.16 -11.24 18.93
CA ASP A 50 -8.47 -10.69 18.59
C ASP A 50 -8.98 -11.17 17.22
N TYR A 51 -8.11 -11.60 16.31
CA TYR A 51 -8.46 -11.86 14.91
C TYR A 51 -9.57 -12.93 14.76
N VAL A 52 -9.38 -14.09 15.36
CA VAL A 52 -10.38 -15.19 15.30
C VAL A 52 -11.72 -14.76 15.89
N ARG A 53 -11.68 -14.08 17.05
CA ARG A 53 -12.88 -13.59 17.73
C ARG A 53 -13.63 -12.57 16.87
N ASN A 54 -12.93 -11.58 16.31
CA ASN A 54 -13.53 -10.51 15.53
C ASN A 54 -14.14 -11.03 14.23
N LEU A 55 -13.42 -11.88 13.48
CA LEU A 55 -13.93 -12.53 12.27
C LEU A 55 -15.16 -13.39 12.58
N THR A 56 -15.11 -14.19 13.64
CA THR A 56 -16.24 -15.04 14.08
C THR A 56 -17.45 -14.20 14.45
N THR A 57 -17.24 -13.08 15.17
CA THR A 57 -18.33 -12.20 15.60
C THR A 57 -19.09 -11.62 14.41
N LEU A 58 -18.39 -11.10 13.39
CA LEU A 58 -19.02 -10.54 12.21
C LEU A 58 -19.73 -11.62 11.38
N ALA A 59 -19.12 -12.81 11.22
CA ALA A 59 -19.73 -13.92 10.52
C ALA A 59 -21.03 -14.39 11.21
N ARG A 60 -21.04 -14.50 12.55
CA ARG A 60 -22.24 -14.86 13.32
C ARG A 60 -23.34 -13.80 13.25
N GLN A 61 -22.99 -12.53 13.11
CA GLN A 61 -23.95 -11.44 12.96
C GLN A 61 -24.61 -11.39 11.57
N GLY A 62 -24.28 -12.34 10.67
CA GLY A 62 -24.92 -12.49 9.37
C GLY A 62 -24.48 -11.45 8.34
N PHE A 63 -23.25 -10.94 8.43
CA PHE A 63 -22.67 -10.14 7.36
C PHE A 63 -22.50 -11.00 6.09
N SER A 64 -22.86 -10.43 4.94
CA SER A 64 -22.77 -11.13 3.64
C SER A 64 -21.32 -11.35 3.23
N VAL A 65 -20.46 -10.36 3.50
CA VAL A 65 -19.02 -10.42 3.26
C VAL A 65 -18.24 -9.81 4.42
N VAL A 66 -17.16 -10.49 4.81
CA VAL A 66 -16.25 -10.06 5.87
C VAL A 66 -14.83 -10.02 5.32
N PHE A 67 -14.16 -8.87 5.45
CA PHE A 67 -12.78 -8.70 5.02
C PHE A 67 -11.83 -8.81 6.21
N ALA A 68 -10.79 -9.66 6.06
CA ALA A 68 -9.61 -9.68 6.89
C ALA A 68 -8.57 -8.72 6.27
N VAL A 69 -8.30 -7.60 6.91
CA VAL A 69 -7.42 -6.57 6.34
C VAL A 69 -6.01 -6.76 6.89
N GLY A 70 -5.17 -7.47 6.13
CA GLY A 70 -3.78 -7.74 6.44
C GLY A 70 -3.42 -9.22 6.52
N PHE A 71 -2.19 -9.54 6.08
CA PHE A 71 -1.67 -10.91 6.01
C PHE A 71 -1.55 -11.60 7.39
N LEU A 72 -1.46 -10.84 8.47
CA LEU A 72 -1.41 -11.39 9.83
C LEU A 72 -2.67 -12.19 10.21
N MET A 73 -3.75 -12.05 9.45
CA MET A 73 -5.01 -12.78 9.67
C MET A 73 -5.16 -14.07 8.85
N GLU A 74 -4.15 -14.51 8.09
CA GLU A 74 -4.25 -15.72 7.26
C GLU A 74 -4.67 -16.95 8.08
N ASP A 75 -3.98 -17.22 9.17
CA ASP A 75 -4.29 -18.35 10.06
C ASP A 75 -5.66 -18.23 10.72
N ALA A 76 -6.04 -17.03 11.13
CA ALA A 76 -7.34 -16.76 11.73
C ALA A 76 -8.46 -17.00 10.72
N LEU A 77 -8.30 -16.52 9.48
CA LEU A 77 -9.28 -16.73 8.41
C LEU A 77 -9.39 -18.21 8.04
N ALA A 78 -8.28 -18.96 7.97
CA ALA A 78 -8.28 -20.39 7.70
C ALA A 78 -9.07 -21.18 8.77
N LYS A 79 -9.08 -20.73 10.02
CA LYS A 79 -9.86 -21.33 11.11
C LYS A 79 -11.34 -20.94 11.08
N VAL A 80 -11.66 -19.73 10.62
CA VAL A 80 -13.03 -19.20 10.71
C VAL A 80 -13.85 -19.52 9.45
N ALA A 81 -13.32 -19.30 8.27
CA ALA A 81 -14.07 -19.40 7.01
C ALA A 81 -14.76 -20.76 6.78
N PRO A 82 -14.14 -21.92 7.08
CA PRO A 82 -14.81 -23.23 6.90
C PRO A 82 -16.07 -23.40 7.73
N ARG A 83 -16.20 -22.68 8.84
CA ARG A 83 -17.33 -22.74 9.78
C ARG A 83 -18.54 -21.92 9.31
N PHE A 84 -18.34 -21.04 8.31
CA PHE A 84 -19.37 -20.13 7.78
C PHE A 84 -19.46 -20.18 6.25
N PRO A 85 -19.88 -21.32 5.66
CA PRO A 85 -19.86 -21.50 4.21
C PRO A 85 -20.82 -20.56 3.45
N LYS A 86 -21.75 -19.92 4.14
CA LYS A 86 -22.70 -18.95 3.55
C LYS A 86 -22.23 -17.49 3.62
N VAL A 87 -21.10 -17.23 4.30
CA VAL A 87 -20.47 -15.90 4.40
C VAL A 87 -19.31 -15.85 3.42
N TYR A 88 -19.24 -14.82 2.61
CA TYR A 88 -18.07 -14.56 1.78
C TYR A 88 -16.96 -13.91 2.60
N PHE A 89 -15.71 -14.29 2.31
CA PHE A 89 -14.54 -13.71 2.97
C PHE A 89 -13.54 -13.21 1.93
N GLY A 90 -13.03 -11.99 2.14
CA GLY A 90 -11.87 -11.46 1.44
C GLY A 90 -10.70 -11.28 2.40
N ILE A 91 -9.48 -11.60 1.96
CA ILE A 91 -8.28 -11.21 2.69
C ILE A 91 -7.44 -10.28 1.84
N VAL A 92 -7.04 -9.15 2.42
CA VAL A 92 -6.15 -8.20 1.76
C VAL A 92 -4.71 -8.52 2.15
N ASP A 93 -3.83 -8.62 1.15
CA ASP A 93 -2.40 -8.94 1.29
C ASP A 93 -2.08 -10.31 1.86
N GLY A 94 -3.05 -11.21 1.88
CA GLY A 94 -2.87 -12.55 2.43
C GLY A 94 -3.39 -13.64 1.52
N LYS A 95 -3.08 -14.87 1.88
CA LYS A 95 -3.56 -16.06 1.21
C LYS A 95 -4.86 -16.55 1.87
N ALA A 96 -5.96 -16.48 1.12
CA ALA A 96 -7.22 -17.06 1.53
C ALA A 96 -7.17 -18.59 1.52
N PRO A 97 -7.91 -19.28 2.39
CA PRO A 97 -8.09 -20.73 2.27
C PRO A 97 -8.77 -21.06 0.92
N ASN A 98 -8.42 -22.22 0.36
CA ASN A 98 -8.97 -22.69 -0.91
C ASN A 98 -10.43 -23.16 -0.73
N LEU A 99 -11.33 -22.21 -0.57
CA LEU A 99 -12.76 -22.40 -0.35
C LEU A 99 -13.57 -21.57 -1.36
N PRO A 100 -14.76 -22.02 -1.76
CA PRO A 100 -15.58 -21.32 -2.76
C PRO A 100 -16.10 -19.95 -2.28
N ASN A 101 -16.08 -19.70 -0.97
CA ASN A 101 -16.50 -18.44 -0.34
C ASN A 101 -15.34 -17.54 0.08
N CYS A 102 -14.09 -17.81 -0.38
CA CYS A 102 -12.91 -17.04 0.00
C CYS A 102 -12.17 -16.48 -1.21
N VAL A 103 -11.67 -15.24 -1.10
CA VAL A 103 -10.86 -14.57 -2.12
C VAL A 103 -9.67 -13.86 -1.51
N SER A 104 -8.51 -13.98 -2.16
CA SER A 104 -7.30 -13.21 -1.87
C SER A 104 -7.26 -11.96 -2.75
N LEU A 105 -7.01 -10.81 -2.14
CA LEU A 105 -6.83 -9.52 -2.82
C LEU A 105 -5.37 -9.12 -2.64
N VAL A 106 -4.55 -9.28 -3.69
CA VAL A 106 -3.11 -9.05 -3.65
C VAL A 106 -2.70 -7.98 -4.67
N PHE A 107 -1.56 -7.35 -4.43
CA PHE A 107 -1.12 -6.21 -5.21
C PHE A 107 0.31 -6.42 -5.72
N ASN A 108 0.62 -5.79 -6.85
CA ASN A 108 1.98 -5.68 -7.36
C ASN A 108 2.63 -4.42 -6.78
N GLU A 109 2.91 -4.42 -5.48
CA GLU A 109 3.46 -3.27 -4.76
C GLU A 109 4.79 -2.82 -5.33
N GLN A 110 5.59 -3.73 -5.88
CA GLN A 110 6.85 -3.41 -6.56
C GLN A 110 6.66 -2.47 -7.75
N GLU A 111 5.52 -2.55 -8.44
CA GLU A 111 5.23 -1.69 -9.60
C GLU A 111 5.01 -0.24 -9.18
N GLY A 112 4.12 0.01 -8.20
CA GLY A 112 3.88 1.35 -7.66
C GLY A 112 5.10 1.92 -6.94
N SER A 113 5.82 1.08 -6.19
CA SER A 113 7.04 1.46 -5.49
C SER A 113 8.17 1.83 -6.44
N TYR A 114 8.27 1.17 -7.59
CA TYR A 114 9.20 1.55 -8.65
C TYR A 114 8.93 2.97 -9.16
N LEU A 115 7.68 3.33 -9.36
CA LEU A 115 7.32 4.67 -9.85
C LEU A 115 7.67 5.77 -8.84
N VAL A 116 7.38 5.56 -7.55
CA VAL A 116 7.78 6.54 -6.53
C VAL A 116 9.29 6.55 -6.30
N GLY A 117 9.96 5.42 -6.50
CA GLY A 117 11.43 5.34 -6.50
C GLY A 117 12.05 6.11 -7.65
N ALA A 118 11.50 6.00 -8.85
CA ALA A 118 11.92 6.79 -10.00
C ALA A 118 11.78 8.29 -9.74
N LEU A 119 10.65 8.71 -9.16
CA LEU A 119 10.45 10.10 -8.77
C LEU A 119 11.47 10.55 -7.71
N ALA A 120 11.70 9.74 -6.67
CA ALA A 120 12.68 10.05 -5.62
C ALA A 120 14.11 10.18 -6.17
N GLY A 121 14.52 9.24 -7.05
CA GLY A 121 15.82 9.28 -7.71
C GLY A 121 16.05 10.54 -8.54
N ALA A 122 15.00 11.00 -9.25
CA ALA A 122 15.05 12.22 -10.04
C ALA A 122 15.05 13.50 -9.17
N MET A 123 14.39 13.46 -8.02
CA MET A 123 14.16 14.65 -7.18
C MET A 123 15.19 14.86 -6.08
N THR A 124 15.92 13.82 -5.68
CA THR A 124 16.93 13.93 -4.61
C THR A 124 18.03 14.94 -4.98
N LYS A 125 18.40 15.76 -4.01
CA LYS A 125 19.51 16.72 -4.12
C LYS A 125 20.80 16.21 -3.48
N THR A 126 20.67 15.26 -2.55
CA THR A 126 21.81 14.69 -1.81
C THR A 126 22.34 13.39 -2.40
N ASN A 127 21.63 12.80 -3.36
CA ASN A 127 21.85 11.43 -3.85
C ASN A 127 21.75 10.38 -2.73
N ILE A 128 21.03 10.68 -1.66
CA ILE A 128 20.72 9.75 -0.57
C ILE A 128 19.22 9.82 -0.32
N VAL A 129 18.57 8.69 -0.46
CA VAL A 129 17.13 8.54 -0.16
C VAL A 129 16.93 7.41 0.84
N GLY A 130 15.77 7.34 1.45
CA GLY A 130 15.46 6.36 2.47
C GLY A 130 14.27 5.49 2.15
N PHE A 131 14.24 4.32 2.76
CA PHE A 131 13.09 3.43 2.84
C PHE A 131 12.90 2.97 4.28
N ILE A 132 11.67 3.04 4.78
CA ILE A 132 11.29 2.52 6.10
C ILE A 132 10.09 1.60 5.94
N GLY A 133 10.31 0.30 6.19
CA GLY A 133 9.28 -0.71 6.24
C GLY A 133 8.75 -0.96 7.65
N GLY A 134 7.55 -1.54 7.75
CA GLY A 134 7.02 -2.02 9.03
C GLY A 134 7.75 -3.28 9.49
N MET A 135 7.45 -4.40 8.87
CA MET A 135 8.08 -5.69 9.17
C MET A 135 8.98 -6.15 8.02
N ASN A 136 10.09 -6.79 8.35
CA ASN A 136 11.01 -7.35 7.34
C ASN A 136 10.50 -8.71 6.84
N VAL A 137 9.49 -8.68 5.99
CA VAL A 137 8.81 -9.86 5.43
C VAL A 137 8.71 -9.75 3.91
N PRO A 138 8.49 -10.86 3.18
CA PRO A 138 8.45 -10.86 1.71
C PRO A 138 7.52 -9.83 1.09
N LEU A 139 6.34 -9.62 1.67
CA LEU A 139 5.40 -8.59 1.22
C LEU A 139 6.05 -7.19 1.20
N ILE A 140 6.73 -6.82 2.28
CA ILE A 140 7.33 -5.48 2.41
C ILE A 140 8.61 -5.37 1.57
N LYS A 141 9.28 -6.47 1.28
CA LYS A 141 10.39 -6.51 0.32
C LYS A 141 9.98 -6.09 -1.09
N LYS A 142 8.74 -6.35 -1.50
CA LYS A 142 8.21 -5.87 -2.79
C LYS A 142 8.24 -4.34 -2.88
N PHE A 143 7.87 -3.65 -1.81
CA PHE A 143 7.97 -2.19 -1.73
C PHE A 143 9.43 -1.72 -1.78
N GLU A 144 10.30 -2.32 -0.97
CA GLU A 144 11.72 -1.96 -0.88
C GLU A 144 12.42 -2.12 -2.23
N TYR A 145 12.33 -3.29 -2.85
CA TYR A 145 13.10 -3.58 -4.07
C TYR A 145 12.52 -2.91 -5.31
N GLY A 146 11.21 -2.75 -5.38
CA GLY A 146 10.59 -1.87 -6.38
C GLY A 146 11.12 -0.45 -6.29
N TYR A 147 11.11 0.13 -5.09
CA TYR A 147 11.63 1.47 -4.83
C TYR A 147 13.11 1.63 -5.19
N ARG A 148 13.96 0.71 -4.73
CA ARG A 148 15.40 0.70 -5.06
C ARG A 148 15.65 0.67 -6.58
N ALA A 149 14.87 -0.15 -7.30
CA ALA A 149 15.02 -0.26 -8.75
C ALA A 149 14.59 1.03 -9.47
N GLY A 150 13.53 1.68 -9.01
CA GLY A 150 13.11 2.99 -9.53
C GLY A 150 14.17 4.07 -9.30
N VAL A 151 14.71 4.14 -8.09
CA VAL A 151 15.81 5.06 -7.74
C VAL A 151 17.02 4.82 -8.65
N LEU A 152 17.46 3.55 -8.78
CA LEU A 152 18.58 3.17 -9.63
C LEU A 152 18.36 3.56 -11.10
N THR A 153 17.15 3.43 -11.60
CA THR A 153 16.80 3.76 -12.99
C THR A 153 16.99 5.25 -13.29
N MET A 154 16.56 6.11 -12.38
CA MET A 154 16.61 7.56 -12.58
C MET A 154 17.91 8.20 -12.08
N ASN A 155 18.56 7.59 -11.10
CA ASN A 155 19.79 8.11 -10.52
C ASN A 155 20.72 6.98 -10.05
N PRO A 156 21.57 6.46 -10.93
CA PRO A 156 22.50 5.37 -10.60
C PRO A 156 23.51 5.72 -9.49
N ARG A 157 23.70 7.02 -9.19
CA ARG A 157 24.60 7.47 -8.10
C ARG A 157 23.90 7.52 -6.75
N ALA A 158 22.58 7.46 -6.71
CA ALA A 158 21.84 7.56 -5.46
C ALA A 158 21.97 6.29 -4.62
N ARG A 159 22.09 6.49 -3.31
CA ARG A 159 22.12 5.44 -2.30
C ARG A 159 20.78 5.39 -1.57
N VAL A 160 20.28 4.18 -1.31
CA VAL A 160 19.05 3.96 -0.54
C VAL A 160 19.42 3.44 0.85
N LEU A 161 19.10 4.22 1.89
CA LEU A 161 19.14 3.77 3.28
C LEU A 161 17.88 2.96 3.57
N THR A 162 18.01 1.88 4.33
CA THR A 162 16.87 1.00 4.65
C THR A 162 16.76 0.78 6.15
N GLY A 163 15.54 0.83 6.68
CA GLY A 163 15.22 0.51 8.06
C GLY A 163 13.84 -0.12 8.18
N TYR A 164 13.60 -0.78 9.31
CA TYR A 164 12.32 -1.42 9.64
C TYR A 164 11.92 -1.05 11.06
N THR A 165 10.64 -0.73 11.26
CA THR A 165 10.10 -0.40 12.60
C THR A 165 9.90 -1.64 13.47
N GLY A 166 9.70 -2.80 12.85
CA GLY A 166 9.41 -4.06 13.53
C GLY A 166 7.96 -4.22 14.01
N ASN A 167 7.10 -3.23 13.73
CA ASN A 167 5.68 -3.22 14.08
C ASN A 167 4.89 -2.30 13.13
N TRP A 168 3.58 -2.15 13.36
CA TRP A 168 2.68 -1.37 12.49
C TRP A 168 2.06 -0.13 13.14
N ASP A 169 2.27 0.10 14.44
CA ASP A 169 1.52 1.07 15.23
C ASP A 169 2.38 2.08 16.02
N ASP A 170 3.68 1.87 16.13
CA ASP A 170 4.58 2.77 16.85
C ASP A 170 5.03 3.96 15.99
N VAL A 171 4.26 5.05 16.08
CA VAL A 171 4.53 6.32 15.39
C VAL A 171 5.90 6.91 15.77
N ASN A 172 6.31 6.78 17.05
CA ASN A 172 7.59 7.31 17.51
C ASN A 172 8.76 6.56 16.89
N LYS A 173 8.66 5.24 16.77
CA LYS A 173 9.68 4.43 16.11
C LYS A 173 9.88 4.83 14.64
N GLY A 174 8.77 5.06 13.93
CA GLY A 174 8.81 5.56 12.55
C GLY A 174 9.52 6.91 12.45
N ARG A 175 9.21 7.84 13.36
CA ARG A 175 9.83 9.18 13.42
C ARG A 175 11.32 9.11 13.73
N GLU A 176 11.73 8.31 14.71
CA GLU A 176 13.15 8.14 15.10
C GLU A 176 13.99 7.59 13.94
N LEU A 177 13.52 6.54 13.25
CA LEU A 177 14.22 5.99 12.09
C LEU A 177 14.33 7.00 10.96
N ALA A 178 13.28 7.76 10.69
CA ALA A 178 13.30 8.79 9.65
C ALA A 178 14.28 9.92 9.99
N LEU A 179 14.29 10.42 11.23
CA LEU A 179 15.26 11.41 11.67
C LEU A 179 16.69 10.90 11.55
N THR A 180 16.93 9.64 11.90
CA THR A 180 18.23 8.99 11.72
C THR A 180 18.65 8.99 10.25
N GLN A 181 17.78 8.59 9.33
CA GLN A 181 18.10 8.60 7.90
C GLN A 181 18.29 10.01 7.34
N PHE A 182 17.48 11.00 7.76
CA PHE A 182 17.70 12.40 7.40
C PHE A 182 19.04 12.94 7.91
N ASN A 183 19.44 12.56 9.13
CA ASN A 183 20.74 12.96 9.69
C ASN A 183 21.92 12.26 8.99
N GLN A 184 21.69 11.12 8.34
CA GLN A 184 22.66 10.43 7.48
C GLN A 184 22.70 11.00 6.05
N GLY A 185 21.95 12.06 5.79
CA GLY A 185 21.96 12.80 4.53
C GLY A 185 20.80 12.50 3.59
N ALA A 186 19.88 11.60 3.93
CA ALA A 186 18.69 11.42 3.11
C ALA A 186 17.86 12.72 3.06
N ASP A 187 17.28 13.02 1.91
CA ASP A 187 16.37 14.15 1.72
C ASP A 187 14.94 13.71 1.35
N ILE A 188 14.77 12.47 0.92
CA ILE A 188 13.47 11.88 0.60
C ILE A 188 13.39 10.49 1.25
N ILE A 189 12.34 10.22 2.02
CA ILE A 189 12.14 8.92 2.67
C ILE A 189 10.77 8.36 2.31
N TYR A 190 10.76 7.17 1.71
CA TYR A 190 9.55 6.39 1.43
C TYR A 190 9.25 5.42 2.56
N HIS A 191 8.02 5.36 3.02
CA HIS A 191 7.60 4.36 4.00
C HIS A 191 6.59 3.36 3.45
N ALA A 192 6.67 2.14 3.97
CA ALA A 192 5.68 1.09 3.86
C ALA A 192 5.50 0.47 5.26
N ALA A 193 4.98 1.26 6.21
CA ALA A 193 5.06 0.99 7.64
C ALA A 193 3.74 1.22 8.40
N GLY A 194 2.60 1.24 7.68
CA GLY A 194 1.31 1.45 8.30
C GLY A 194 1.27 2.74 9.12
N ARG A 195 0.75 2.67 10.35
CA ARG A 195 0.65 3.83 11.25
C ARG A 195 2.01 4.40 11.66
N CYS A 196 3.07 3.57 11.71
CA CYS A 196 4.44 4.06 11.94
C CYS A 196 4.85 5.12 10.91
N GLY A 197 4.32 5.05 9.68
CA GLY A 197 4.57 5.98 8.60
C GLY A 197 4.12 7.42 8.88
N VAL A 198 3.13 7.61 9.74
CA VAL A 198 2.75 8.95 10.23
C VAL A 198 3.95 9.61 10.91
N GLY A 199 4.75 8.84 11.65
CA GLY A 199 6.00 9.30 12.26
C GLY A 199 7.04 9.73 11.23
N VAL A 200 7.17 8.99 10.12
CA VAL A 200 8.08 9.35 9.01
C VAL A 200 7.67 10.70 8.39
N ILE A 201 6.38 10.89 8.15
CA ILE A 201 5.86 12.16 7.60
C ILE A 201 6.08 13.31 8.58
N ARG A 202 5.86 13.10 9.87
CA ARG A 202 6.14 14.10 10.92
C ARG A 202 7.63 14.46 10.99
N ALA A 203 8.53 13.49 10.78
CA ALA A 203 9.96 13.77 10.71
C ALA A 203 10.32 14.68 9.53
N ALA A 204 9.76 14.43 8.33
CA ALA A 204 9.95 15.29 7.17
C ALA A 204 9.40 16.70 7.43
N GLN A 205 8.24 16.81 8.07
CA GLN A 205 7.66 18.10 8.47
C GLN A 205 8.57 18.85 9.45
N GLN A 206 9.12 18.17 10.45
CA GLN A 206 10.04 18.73 11.44
C GLN A 206 11.34 19.22 10.79
N LYS A 207 11.90 18.49 9.84
CA LYS A 207 13.11 18.87 9.09
C LYS A 207 12.87 20.07 8.18
N GLY A 208 11.66 20.26 7.69
CA GLY A 208 11.23 21.43 6.95
C GLY A 208 11.61 21.41 5.47
N LYS A 209 11.89 22.58 4.92
CA LYS A 209 12.15 22.78 3.47
C LYS A 209 13.32 21.93 2.98
N GLY A 210 13.12 21.24 1.86
CA GLY A 210 14.14 20.37 1.24
C GLY A 210 14.07 18.91 1.68
N TYR A 211 13.23 18.58 2.67
CA TYR A 211 13.01 17.23 3.15
C TYR A 211 11.59 16.75 2.84
N TYR A 212 11.47 15.52 2.35
CA TYR A 212 10.20 14.95 1.92
C TYR A 212 10.01 13.54 2.47
N ALA A 213 8.76 13.20 2.74
CA ALA A 213 8.30 11.83 2.84
C ALA A 213 7.60 11.41 1.54
N ILE A 214 7.57 10.12 1.26
CA ILE A 214 6.65 9.50 0.31
C ILE A 214 5.71 8.62 1.11
N GLY A 215 4.41 8.90 0.97
CA GLY A 215 3.35 8.16 1.64
C GLY A 215 3.02 6.83 0.97
N VAL A 216 2.10 6.06 1.56
CA VAL A 216 1.70 4.73 1.08
C VAL A 216 0.22 4.47 1.27
N ASP A 217 -0.33 3.59 0.45
CA ASP A 217 -1.71 3.10 0.42
C ASP A 217 -2.71 4.19 0.04
N SER A 218 -2.77 5.24 0.85
CA SER A 218 -3.65 6.40 0.71
C SER A 218 -2.85 7.63 0.30
N ASP A 219 -3.53 8.64 -0.25
CA ASP A 219 -2.92 9.96 -0.43
C ASP A 219 -2.75 10.62 0.96
N GLN A 220 -1.51 10.67 1.41
CA GLN A 220 -1.14 11.17 2.73
C GLN A 220 -0.65 12.64 2.72
N ASP A 221 -0.86 13.36 1.62
CA ASP A 221 -0.36 14.72 1.46
C ASP A 221 -0.94 15.72 2.49
N HIS A 222 -2.14 15.46 2.98
CA HIS A 222 -2.82 16.26 3.99
C HIS A 222 -2.17 16.20 5.37
N LEU A 223 -1.39 15.15 5.67
CA LEU A 223 -0.70 15.00 6.96
C LEU A 223 0.44 16.01 7.14
N ALA A 224 1.08 16.41 6.04
CA ALA A 224 2.10 17.44 6.03
C ALA A 224 2.15 18.12 4.65
N PRO A 225 1.25 19.09 4.37
CA PRO A 225 1.17 19.75 3.07
C PRO A 225 2.51 20.32 2.62
N GLY A 226 2.97 19.96 1.40
CA GLY A 226 4.24 20.36 0.85
C GLY A 226 5.47 19.58 1.38
N ARG A 227 5.28 18.62 2.30
CA ARG A 227 6.35 17.73 2.80
C ARG A 227 6.14 16.27 2.41
N VAL A 228 4.99 15.90 1.86
CA VAL A 228 4.75 14.61 1.22
C VAL A 228 4.90 14.82 -0.28
N LEU A 229 5.99 14.31 -0.85
CA LEU A 229 6.32 14.50 -2.29
C LEU A 229 5.24 13.86 -3.18
N THR A 230 4.89 12.64 -2.87
CA THR A 230 3.79 11.86 -3.44
C THR A 230 3.42 10.74 -2.46
N SER A 231 2.37 9.99 -2.75
CA SER A 231 2.07 8.74 -2.07
C SER A 231 1.98 7.61 -3.08
N MET A 232 2.55 6.45 -2.76
CA MET A 232 2.32 5.23 -3.53
C MET A 232 0.91 4.73 -3.20
N MET A 233 -0.02 5.05 -4.08
CA MET A 233 -1.41 4.65 -3.94
C MET A 233 -1.54 3.15 -4.13
N LYS A 234 -2.10 2.47 -3.13
CA LYS A 234 -2.47 1.05 -3.17
C LYS A 234 -3.97 0.97 -2.93
N ARG A 235 -4.72 0.72 -4.00
CA ARG A 235 -6.16 0.91 -4.05
C ARG A 235 -6.94 -0.23 -3.40
N VAL A 236 -6.65 -0.45 -2.11
CA VAL A 236 -7.39 -1.40 -1.26
C VAL A 236 -8.87 -1.03 -1.21
N ASP A 237 -9.19 0.27 -1.22
CA ASP A 237 -10.55 0.79 -1.31
C ASP A 237 -11.30 0.25 -2.54
N ASN A 238 -10.67 0.28 -3.71
CA ASN A 238 -11.27 -0.26 -4.94
C ASN A 238 -11.43 -1.78 -4.88
N ALA A 239 -10.43 -2.50 -4.37
CA ALA A 239 -10.49 -3.96 -4.25
C ALA A 239 -11.62 -4.42 -3.32
N VAL A 240 -11.77 -3.79 -2.17
CA VAL A 240 -12.85 -4.06 -1.22
C VAL A 240 -14.21 -3.72 -1.83
N PHE A 241 -14.34 -2.56 -2.48
CA PHE A 241 -15.58 -2.16 -3.15
C PHE A 241 -15.96 -3.12 -4.28
N ASP A 242 -15.01 -3.55 -5.13
CA ASP A 242 -15.26 -4.50 -6.22
C ASP A 242 -15.84 -5.83 -5.69
N VAL A 243 -15.28 -6.38 -4.62
CA VAL A 243 -15.83 -7.60 -3.99
C VAL A 243 -17.24 -7.36 -3.45
N CYS A 244 -17.49 -6.24 -2.79
CA CYS A 244 -18.84 -5.87 -2.32
C CYS A 244 -19.84 -5.80 -3.48
N GLN A 245 -19.45 -5.20 -4.60
CA GLN A 245 -20.28 -5.10 -5.80
C GLN A 245 -20.57 -6.48 -6.41
N ARG A 246 -19.57 -7.36 -6.47
CA ARG A 246 -19.74 -8.75 -6.95
C ARG A 246 -20.69 -9.54 -6.05
N VAL A 247 -20.56 -9.41 -4.74
CA VAL A 247 -21.47 -10.07 -3.78
C VAL A 247 -22.90 -9.56 -3.97
N ALA A 248 -23.08 -8.24 -4.08
CA ALA A 248 -24.40 -7.63 -4.31
C ALA A 248 -25.08 -8.12 -5.59
N ARG A 249 -24.30 -8.46 -6.62
CA ARG A 249 -24.78 -8.98 -7.92
C ARG A 249 -24.87 -10.50 -7.99
N GLY A 250 -24.52 -11.22 -6.91
CA GLY A 250 -24.45 -12.70 -6.93
C GLY A 250 -23.32 -13.24 -7.84
N GLN A 251 -22.25 -12.46 -8.04
CA GLN A 251 -21.13 -12.75 -8.95
C GLN A 251 -19.81 -12.93 -8.20
N PHE A 252 -19.85 -13.30 -6.92
CA PHE A 252 -18.64 -13.58 -6.17
C PHE A 252 -17.78 -14.65 -6.85
N ARG A 253 -16.49 -14.46 -6.84
CA ARG A 253 -15.51 -15.45 -7.34
C ARG A 253 -14.44 -15.66 -6.28
N SER A 254 -14.19 -16.93 -5.98
CA SER A 254 -13.08 -17.36 -5.12
C SER A 254 -11.74 -17.29 -5.88
N GLY A 255 -10.66 -17.54 -5.16
CA GLY A 255 -9.30 -17.58 -5.72
C GLY A 255 -8.51 -16.33 -5.39
N THR A 256 -7.67 -15.86 -6.32
CA THR A 256 -6.80 -14.69 -6.13
C THR A 256 -7.05 -13.65 -7.21
N ILE A 257 -7.22 -12.40 -6.79
CA ILE A 257 -7.29 -11.25 -7.68
C ILE A 257 -6.02 -10.41 -7.46
N VAL A 258 -5.32 -10.11 -8.55
CA VAL A 258 -4.06 -9.34 -8.52
C VAL A 258 -4.33 -7.94 -9.09
N TYR A 259 -3.87 -6.93 -8.37
CA TYR A 259 -4.00 -5.52 -8.74
C TYR A 259 -2.61 -4.90 -8.94
N GLY A 260 -2.27 -4.56 -10.17
CA GLY A 260 -1.05 -3.87 -10.54
C GLY A 260 -1.32 -2.48 -11.11
N VAL A 261 -0.32 -1.89 -11.75
CA VAL A 261 -0.44 -0.62 -12.50
C VAL A 261 -1.48 -0.74 -13.60
N LYS A 262 -1.49 -1.86 -14.34
CA LYS A 262 -2.44 -2.12 -15.42
C LYS A 262 -3.89 -2.08 -14.94
N GLU A 263 -4.17 -2.63 -13.78
CA GLU A 263 -5.49 -2.64 -13.13
C GLU A 263 -5.79 -1.35 -12.36
N LYS A 264 -4.88 -0.36 -12.41
CA LYS A 264 -4.95 0.88 -11.60
C LYS A 264 -5.04 0.60 -10.10
N GLY A 265 -4.43 -0.51 -9.67
CA GLY A 265 -4.37 -0.94 -8.29
C GLY A 265 -3.26 -0.26 -7.49
N VAL A 266 -2.19 0.14 -8.17
CA VAL A 266 -1.06 0.89 -7.59
C VAL A 266 -0.62 2.01 -8.54
N GLY A 267 -0.04 3.07 -7.98
CA GLY A 267 0.42 4.22 -8.76
C GLY A 267 0.78 5.41 -7.88
N LEU A 268 0.93 6.59 -8.47
CA LEU A 268 1.21 7.83 -7.75
C LEU A 268 -0.08 8.55 -7.35
N SER A 269 0.00 9.29 -6.23
CA SER A 269 -1.05 10.24 -5.83
C SER A 269 -1.04 11.49 -6.73
N PRO A 270 -2.11 12.32 -6.67
CA PRO A 270 -2.21 13.56 -7.46
C PRO A 270 -1.14 14.62 -7.18
N MET A 271 -0.44 14.57 -6.01
CA MET A 271 0.58 15.55 -5.60
C MET A 271 0.05 17.00 -5.54
N ARG A 272 -1.07 17.23 -4.87
CA ARG A 272 -1.75 18.54 -4.84
C ARG A 272 -0.86 19.70 -4.41
N PHE A 273 0.07 19.46 -3.48
CA PHE A 273 0.93 20.50 -2.91
C PHE A 273 2.33 20.54 -3.51
N THR A 274 2.77 19.46 -4.17
CA THR A 274 4.17 19.28 -4.60
C THR A 274 4.33 19.14 -6.12
N ARG A 275 3.23 18.96 -6.87
CA ARG A 275 3.30 18.79 -8.33
C ARG A 275 4.07 19.91 -9.04
N LYS A 276 3.92 21.14 -8.55
CA LYS A 276 4.61 22.34 -9.06
C LYS A 276 6.13 22.29 -8.89
N ASP A 277 6.61 21.52 -7.92
CA ASP A 277 8.03 21.40 -7.58
C ASP A 277 8.71 20.29 -8.41
N VAL A 278 7.91 19.47 -9.11
CA VAL A 278 8.40 18.38 -9.95
C VAL A 278 8.45 18.83 -11.41
N PRO A 279 9.62 18.79 -12.07
CA PRO A 279 9.75 19.15 -13.48
C PRO A 279 8.82 18.32 -14.37
N ASP A 280 8.24 18.95 -15.41
CA ASP A 280 7.38 18.25 -16.36
C ASP A 280 8.12 17.15 -17.13
N SER A 281 9.41 17.34 -17.40
CA SER A 281 10.28 16.30 -17.99
C SER A 281 10.36 15.06 -17.11
N THR A 282 10.52 15.23 -15.79
CA THR A 282 10.52 14.13 -14.83
C THR A 282 9.18 13.39 -14.85
N MET A 283 8.06 14.11 -14.83
CA MET A 283 6.74 13.48 -14.87
C MET A 283 6.47 12.74 -16.17
N LYS A 284 6.95 13.25 -17.31
CA LYS A 284 6.86 12.56 -18.60
C LYS A 284 7.60 11.21 -18.57
N LEU A 285 8.79 11.18 -17.97
CA LEU A 285 9.56 9.93 -17.80
C LEU A 285 8.84 8.95 -16.88
N VAL A 286 8.38 9.40 -15.72
CA VAL A 286 7.65 8.53 -14.79
C VAL A 286 6.40 7.93 -15.45
N ARG A 287 5.64 8.72 -16.21
CA ARG A 287 4.49 8.22 -16.97
C ARG A 287 4.88 7.25 -18.10
N MET A 288 6.04 7.45 -18.72
CA MET A 288 6.57 6.49 -19.70
C MET A 288 6.87 5.15 -19.04
N LEU A 289 7.55 5.17 -17.88
CA LEU A 289 7.85 3.98 -17.10
C LEU A 289 6.57 3.27 -16.64
N GLU A 290 5.56 4.03 -16.20
CA GLU A 290 4.24 3.50 -15.83
C GLU A 290 3.58 2.75 -17.01
N ARG A 291 3.60 3.32 -18.21
CA ARG A 291 3.08 2.65 -19.42
C ARG A 291 3.87 1.39 -19.75
N MET A 292 5.20 1.42 -19.64
CA MET A 292 6.03 0.23 -19.89
C MET A 292 5.69 -0.90 -18.92
N ILE A 293 5.40 -0.59 -17.64
CA ILE A 293 4.95 -1.57 -16.65
C ILE A 293 3.57 -2.11 -17.04
N ALA A 294 2.62 -1.23 -17.34
CA ALA A 294 1.25 -1.63 -17.71
C ALA A 294 1.21 -2.51 -18.97
N GLU A 295 2.15 -2.30 -19.90
CA GLU A 295 2.31 -3.08 -21.13
C GLU A 295 3.15 -4.35 -20.92
N GLY A 296 3.68 -4.61 -19.72
CA GLY A 296 4.53 -5.75 -19.39
C GLY A 296 5.95 -5.69 -19.97
N LYS A 297 6.35 -4.55 -20.54
CA LYS A 297 7.69 -4.30 -21.10
C LYS A 297 8.75 -4.05 -20.03
N LEU A 298 8.33 -3.58 -18.86
CA LEU A 298 9.16 -3.34 -17.70
C LEU A 298 8.59 -4.11 -16.52
N LYS A 299 9.42 -4.93 -15.88
CA LYS A 299 9.04 -5.74 -14.72
C LYS A 299 9.90 -5.34 -13.52
N PRO A 300 9.37 -4.47 -12.64
CA PRO A 300 10.07 -4.10 -11.42
C PRO A 300 10.36 -5.32 -10.54
N PRO A 301 11.56 -5.39 -9.92
CA PRO A 301 11.91 -6.50 -9.03
C PRO A 301 11.10 -6.45 -7.73
N SER A 302 10.80 -7.63 -7.20
CA SER A 302 9.99 -7.80 -5.99
C SER A 302 10.78 -8.30 -4.78
N ASP A 303 12.03 -8.68 -4.99
CA ASP A 303 12.93 -9.22 -3.96
C ASP A 303 14.40 -8.97 -4.33
N GLU A 304 15.30 -9.36 -3.43
CA GLU A 304 16.75 -9.18 -3.63
C GLU A 304 17.27 -9.94 -4.84
N ALA A 305 16.81 -11.17 -5.06
CA ALA A 305 17.29 -12.02 -6.16
C ALA A 305 16.91 -11.44 -7.51
N THR A 306 15.69 -10.95 -7.66
CA THR A 306 15.22 -10.29 -8.88
C THR A 306 15.86 -8.92 -9.05
N PHE A 307 16.11 -8.17 -7.96
CA PHE A 307 16.80 -6.90 -8.01
C PHE A 307 18.27 -7.04 -8.48
N ARG A 308 19.00 -8.05 -8.04
CA ARG A 308 20.39 -8.30 -8.48
C ARG A 308 20.50 -8.56 -9.99
N ARG A 309 19.44 -9.05 -10.63
CA ARG A 309 19.35 -9.31 -12.06
C ARG A 309 18.65 -8.21 -12.85
N PHE A 310 18.16 -7.19 -12.15
CA PHE A 310 17.43 -6.10 -12.78
C PHE A 310 18.37 -5.20 -13.57
N THR A 311 18.01 -4.96 -14.83
CA THR A 311 18.67 -3.98 -15.69
C THR A 311 17.70 -2.83 -15.92
N PRO A 312 18.07 -1.60 -15.51
CA PRO A 312 17.24 -0.43 -15.77
C PRO A 312 16.96 -0.25 -17.27
N PRO A 313 15.76 0.16 -17.65
CA PRO A 313 15.47 0.51 -19.04
C PRO A 313 16.29 1.73 -19.46
N SER A 314 16.63 1.80 -20.75
CA SER A 314 17.29 2.96 -21.33
C SER A 314 16.37 4.18 -21.24
N ILE A 315 16.86 5.26 -20.66
CA ILE A 315 16.17 6.56 -20.64
C ILE A 315 16.60 7.32 -21.91
N PRO A 316 15.67 7.88 -22.70
CA PRO A 316 16.01 8.63 -23.89
C PRO A 316 16.98 9.77 -23.60
N PRO A 317 18.05 9.97 -24.43
CA PRO A 317 18.95 11.09 -24.27
C PRO A 317 18.20 12.42 -24.45
N GLY A 318 18.52 13.40 -23.62
CA GLY A 318 17.91 14.75 -23.67
C GLY A 318 16.91 15.04 -22.56
N VAL A 319 16.62 14.08 -21.70
CA VAL A 319 15.94 14.33 -20.42
C VAL A 319 17.03 14.40 -19.34
N VAL A 320 17.62 15.59 -19.23
CA VAL A 320 18.59 15.87 -18.16
C VAL A 320 17.82 15.89 -16.83
N ILE A 321 18.22 15.02 -15.92
CA ILE A 321 17.79 14.98 -14.52
C ILE A 321 18.54 16.07 -13.75
#